data_01be67cee711deb80e0c739ec4c4b6f0
#
_entry.id   01be67cee711deb80e0c739ec4c4b6f0
#
_cell.length_a   1.000
_cell.length_b   1.000
_cell.length_c   1.000
_cell.angle_alpha   90.00
_cell.angle_beta   90.00
_cell.angle_gamma   90.00
#
_symmetry.space_group_name_H-M   'P 1'
#
loop_
_entity.id
_entity.type
_entity.pdbx_description
1 polymer ?
#
loop_
_entity_poly.entity_id
_entity_poly.type
_entity_poly.pdbx_seq_one_letter_code
_entity_poly.pdbx_strand_id
1 'polypeptide(L)'
;MVATAYTTQVERREAIYETGRVHDVLMFAAMESLKDDGQIFSCDISPTGKARKIFTTREPLSLALCITPFNHPLNQVAHKIAPAIAVGTPVILKPSEKTPLTAIKFTELLYEAGLPHYMLSTLLGPTNEIAEPLVKDPRVEIVSFTGSVAVGKRIAVTAGYKKVILELGGNDPIIILEDADLKLAIEVGIEDAFRNAGQVCGGLTRLLVPENL
;
A
#
# COMPACT_ATOMS: atom_id res chain seq x y z
N MET A 1 4.46 17.99 5.46
CA MET A 1 3.95 18.71 4.26
C MET A 1 5.05 19.25 3.35
N VAL A 2 5.94 20.11 3.87
CA VAL A 2 7.01 20.75 3.06
C VAL A 2 7.92 19.72 2.42
N ALA A 3 8.34 18.68 3.15
CA ALA A 3 9.24 17.64 2.63
C ALA A 3 8.64 16.88 1.42
N THR A 4 7.35 16.57 1.44
CA THR A 4 6.68 15.89 0.32
C THR A 4 6.67 16.77 -0.93
N ALA A 5 6.35 18.06 -0.80
CA ALA A 5 6.30 18.99 -1.92
C ALA A 5 7.68 19.26 -2.56
N TYR A 6 8.78 19.19 -1.77
CA TYR A 6 10.14 19.40 -2.28
C TYR A 6 10.79 18.16 -2.89
N THR A 7 10.33 16.98 -2.54
CA THR A 7 10.98 15.72 -2.98
C THR A 7 10.24 15.03 -4.12
N THR A 8 9.08 15.56 -4.49
CA THR A 8 8.28 15.08 -5.60
C THR A 8 7.83 16.26 -6.44
N GLN A 9 7.47 16.01 -7.67
CA GLN A 9 6.69 16.92 -8.49
C GLN A 9 5.22 16.97 -8.04
N VAL A 10 4.96 16.66 -6.77
CA VAL A 10 3.63 16.65 -6.17
C VAL A 10 3.26 18.08 -5.79
N GLU A 11 2.12 18.53 -6.26
CA GLU A 11 1.57 19.82 -5.90
C GLU A 11 1.28 19.90 -4.40
N ARG A 12 1.34 21.11 -3.85
CA ARG A 12 1.02 21.35 -2.43
C ARG A 12 -0.36 20.80 -2.03
N ARG A 13 -1.34 20.87 -2.95
CA ARG A 13 -2.70 20.33 -2.75
C ARG A 13 -2.66 18.83 -2.46
N GLU A 14 -1.94 18.07 -3.29
CA GLU A 14 -1.79 16.62 -3.13
C GLU A 14 -1.03 16.26 -1.84
N ALA A 15 -0.01 17.03 -1.47
CA ALA A 15 0.71 16.81 -0.21
C ALA A 15 -0.18 17.01 1.02
N ILE A 16 -1.10 17.98 0.99
CA ILE A 16 -2.10 18.19 2.05
C ILE A 16 -3.08 17.01 2.10
N TYR A 17 -3.57 16.60 0.93
CA TYR A 17 -4.46 15.45 0.81
C TYR A 17 -3.82 14.16 1.36
N GLU A 18 -2.58 13.87 1.00
CA GLU A 18 -1.85 12.72 1.54
C GLU A 18 -1.77 12.73 3.06
N THR A 19 -1.53 13.89 3.67
CA THR A 19 -1.43 14.02 5.13
C THR A 19 -2.74 13.62 5.82
N GLY A 20 -3.89 14.06 5.29
CA GLY A 20 -5.20 13.66 5.79
C GLY A 20 -5.43 12.14 5.63
N ARG A 21 -5.10 11.59 4.47
CA ARG A 21 -5.22 10.15 4.21
C ARG A 21 -4.38 9.30 5.16
N VAL A 22 -3.18 9.74 5.50
CA VAL A 22 -2.32 9.02 6.44
C VAL A 22 -2.91 8.97 7.84
N HIS A 23 -3.55 10.05 8.28
CA HIS A 23 -4.29 10.03 9.55
C HIS A 23 -5.37 8.93 9.54
N ASP A 24 -6.19 8.88 8.49
CA ASP A 24 -7.25 7.87 8.37
C ASP A 24 -6.66 6.44 8.38
N VAL A 25 -5.58 6.21 7.62
CA VAL A 25 -4.91 4.90 7.55
C VAL A 25 -4.41 4.46 8.92
N LEU A 26 -3.78 5.35 9.68
CA LEU A 26 -3.30 5.05 11.03
C LEU A 26 -4.46 4.76 11.98
N MET A 27 -5.54 5.54 11.91
CA MET A 27 -6.74 5.32 12.72
C MET A 27 -7.39 3.96 12.41
N PHE A 28 -7.57 3.62 11.13
CA PHE A 28 -8.11 2.32 10.74
C PHE A 28 -7.21 1.17 11.18
N ALA A 29 -5.90 1.29 11.02
CA ALA A 29 -4.96 0.27 11.46
C ALA A 29 -5.02 0.06 12.99
N ALA A 30 -5.12 1.14 13.76
CA ALA A 30 -5.28 1.09 15.20
C ALA A 30 -6.61 0.41 15.62
N MET A 31 -7.71 0.73 14.92
CA MET A 31 -9.01 0.09 15.18
C MET A 31 -9.00 -1.41 14.83
N GLU A 32 -8.42 -1.77 13.69
CA GLU A 32 -8.34 -3.16 13.27
C GLU A 32 -7.44 -4.01 14.16
N SER A 33 -6.40 -3.42 14.79
CA SER A 33 -5.53 -4.13 15.74
C SER A 33 -6.25 -4.61 16.99
N LEU A 34 -7.42 -4.03 17.30
CA LEU A 34 -8.26 -4.47 18.43
C LEU A 34 -9.17 -5.66 18.10
N LYS A 35 -9.22 -6.04 16.82
CA LYS A 35 -10.04 -7.17 16.33
C LYS A 35 -9.18 -8.42 16.21
N ASP A 36 -9.02 -9.13 17.31
CA ASP A 36 -8.35 -10.44 17.31
C ASP A 36 -9.38 -11.56 17.17
N ASP A 37 -10.05 -11.56 16.00
CA ASP A 37 -11.14 -12.48 15.72
C ASP A 37 -10.60 -13.82 15.19
N GLY A 38 -10.58 -14.83 16.04
CA GLY A 38 -10.43 -16.21 15.62
C GLY A 38 -11.75 -16.81 15.15
N GLN A 39 -11.69 -18.03 14.65
CA GLN A 39 -12.86 -18.80 14.27
C GLN A 39 -13.00 -20.03 15.17
N ILE A 40 -14.23 -20.38 15.52
CA ILE A 40 -14.56 -21.60 16.23
C ILE A 40 -15.30 -22.54 15.28
N PHE A 41 -14.82 -23.76 15.17
CA PHE A 41 -15.40 -24.76 14.27
C PHE A 41 -16.08 -25.84 15.08
N SER A 42 -17.31 -26.22 14.64
CA SER A 42 -17.95 -27.44 15.14
C SER A 42 -17.26 -28.67 14.57
N CYS A 43 -17.02 -29.64 15.41
CA CYS A 43 -16.44 -30.93 15.02
C CYS A 43 -17.47 -32.08 15.14
N ASP A 44 -18.75 -31.77 15.36
CA ASP A 44 -19.80 -32.75 15.67
C ASP A 44 -20.28 -33.57 14.46
N ILE A 45 -19.63 -33.42 13.30
CA ILE A 45 -19.98 -34.09 12.06
C ILE A 45 -19.72 -35.62 12.11
N SER A 46 -18.91 -36.08 13.06
CA SER A 46 -18.62 -37.51 13.24
C SER A 46 -18.45 -37.89 14.72
N PRO A 47 -18.68 -39.16 15.08
CA PRO A 47 -18.48 -39.61 16.46
C PRO A 47 -17.06 -39.30 17.02
N THR A 48 -16.04 -39.43 16.19
CA THR A 48 -14.65 -39.14 16.56
C THR A 48 -14.35 -37.64 16.63
N GLY A 49 -15.17 -36.83 15.97
CA GLY A 49 -15.07 -35.36 16.02
C GLY A 49 -15.59 -34.75 17.29
N LYS A 50 -16.61 -35.37 17.94
CA LYS A 50 -17.30 -34.80 19.11
C LYS A 50 -16.38 -34.44 20.30
N ALA A 51 -15.28 -35.15 20.46
CA ALA A 51 -14.30 -34.86 21.50
C ALA A 51 -13.34 -33.72 21.17
N ARG A 52 -13.37 -33.19 19.93
CA ARG A 52 -12.47 -32.14 19.46
C ARG A 52 -13.12 -30.77 19.60
N LYS A 53 -12.30 -29.80 19.95
CA LYS A 53 -12.61 -28.37 19.86
C LYS A 53 -11.55 -27.71 19.00
N ILE A 54 -11.96 -27.03 17.94
CA ILE A 54 -11.04 -26.34 17.01
C ILE A 54 -11.34 -24.86 17.06
N PHE A 55 -10.33 -24.08 17.26
CA PHE A 55 -10.35 -22.63 17.13
C PHE A 55 -9.07 -22.17 16.45
N THR A 56 -9.12 -21.02 15.81
CA THR A 56 -7.97 -20.39 15.19
C THR A 56 -7.58 -19.12 15.91
N THR A 57 -6.31 -18.82 15.93
CA THR A 57 -5.73 -17.55 16.35
C THR A 57 -4.95 -16.95 15.20
N ARG A 58 -4.73 -15.65 15.24
CA ARG A 58 -3.88 -14.95 14.28
C ARG A 58 -2.58 -14.57 14.97
N GLU A 59 -1.49 -14.73 14.27
CA GLU A 59 -0.16 -14.35 14.75
C GLU A 59 0.50 -13.41 13.76
N PRO A 60 1.32 -12.44 14.23
CA PRO A 60 2.07 -11.57 13.34
C PRO A 60 3.06 -12.37 12.49
N LEU A 61 3.35 -11.88 11.30
CA LEU A 61 4.43 -12.41 10.48
C LEU A 61 5.79 -11.97 11.04
N SER A 62 6.84 -12.75 10.76
CA SER A 62 8.18 -12.48 11.30
C SER A 62 8.80 -11.21 10.75
N LEU A 63 8.60 -10.91 9.45
CA LEU A 63 9.15 -9.73 8.78
C LEU A 63 8.40 -9.40 7.51
N ALA A 64 8.03 -8.14 7.34
CA ALA A 64 7.47 -7.59 6.13
C ALA A 64 8.49 -6.73 5.35
N LEU A 65 8.58 -6.91 4.04
CA LEU A 65 9.27 -6.02 3.13
C LEU A 65 8.25 -5.14 2.42
N CYS A 66 8.33 -3.83 2.65
CA CYS A 66 7.47 -2.82 2.03
C CYS A 66 8.26 -1.99 1.03
N ILE A 67 7.90 -2.06 -0.25
CA ILE A 67 8.52 -1.30 -1.34
C ILE A 67 7.50 -0.33 -1.90
N THR A 68 7.79 0.99 -1.84
CA THR A 68 6.82 2.02 -2.19
C THR A 68 7.21 2.84 -3.41
N PRO A 69 6.24 3.35 -4.17
CA PRO A 69 6.44 4.19 -5.34
C PRO A 69 6.72 5.65 -4.94
N PHE A 70 6.88 6.49 -5.96
CA PHE A 70 7.19 7.93 -5.79
C PHE A 70 5.96 8.83 -5.82
N ASN A 71 4.84 8.38 -6.41
CA ASN A 71 3.71 9.24 -6.76
C ASN A 71 2.87 9.72 -5.55
N HIS A 72 2.79 8.90 -4.51
CA HIS A 72 2.18 9.24 -3.23
C HIS A 72 3.11 8.83 -2.09
N PRO A 73 4.21 9.59 -1.88
CA PRO A 73 5.35 9.15 -1.07
C PRO A 73 5.08 9.02 0.42
N LEU A 74 4.04 9.65 0.94
CA LEU A 74 3.61 9.51 2.33
C LEU A 74 2.50 8.47 2.46
N ASN A 75 1.46 8.60 1.64
CA ASN A 75 0.28 7.75 1.73
C ASN A 75 0.59 6.27 1.43
N GLN A 76 1.38 6.01 0.37
CA GLN A 76 1.77 4.64 0.02
C GLN A 76 2.68 3.99 1.07
N VAL A 77 3.50 4.77 1.75
CA VAL A 77 4.27 4.29 2.89
C VAL A 77 3.34 3.91 4.03
N ALA A 78 2.43 4.81 4.42
CA ALA A 78 1.49 4.56 5.51
C ALA A 78 0.63 3.31 5.28
N HIS A 79 0.07 3.15 4.08
CA HIS A 79 -0.76 1.98 3.72
C HIS A 79 -0.05 0.63 3.86
N LYS A 80 1.29 0.61 3.78
CA LYS A 80 2.06 -0.62 3.92
C LYS A 80 2.58 -0.86 5.33
N ILE A 81 3.09 0.21 5.98
CA ILE A 81 3.70 0.03 7.30
C ILE A 81 2.68 0.04 8.44
N ALA A 82 1.60 0.84 8.34
CA ALA A 82 0.64 0.95 9.43
C ALA A 82 -0.04 -0.39 9.77
N PRO A 83 -0.60 -1.16 8.82
CA PRO A 83 -1.20 -2.45 9.15
C PRO A 83 -0.18 -3.47 9.66
N ALA A 84 1.07 -3.47 9.16
CA ALA A 84 2.12 -4.36 9.64
C ALA A 84 2.49 -4.04 11.10
N ILE A 85 2.70 -2.76 11.41
CA ILE A 85 3.01 -2.30 12.76
C ILE A 85 1.85 -2.59 13.73
N ALA A 86 0.62 -2.35 13.30
CA ALA A 86 -0.58 -2.56 14.12
C ALA A 86 -0.74 -4.01 14.59
N VAL A 87 -0.30 -4.97 13.78
CA VAL A 87 -0.34 -6.40 14.14
C VAL A 87 0.98 -6.91 14.75
N GLY A 88 1.95 -6.05 14.99
CA GLY A 88 3.24 -6.42 15.60
C GLY A 88 4.25 -7.04 14.63
N THR A 89 4.07 -6.91 13.32
CA THR A 89 5.02 -7.40 12.31
C THR A 89 6.12 -6.34 12.05
N PRO A 90 7.40 -6.65 12.28
CA PRO A 90 8.51 -5.77 11.91
C PRO A 90 8.58 -5.51 10.41
N VAL A 91 9.05 -4.32 10.02
CA VAL A 91 9.05 -3.86 8.62
C VAL A 91 10.44 -3.41 8.17
N ILE A 92 10.86 -3.85 7.01
CA ILE A 92 11.88 -3.17 6.20
C ILE A 92 11.14 -2.35 5.14
N LEU A 93 11.30 -1.03 5.21
CA LEU A 93 10.74 -0.09 4.25
C LEU A 93 11.81 0.33 3.23
N LYS A 94 11.56 0.07 1.97
CA LYS A 94 12.36 0.58 0.85
C LYS A 94 11.52 1.59 0.05
N PRO A 95 11.63 2.89 0.35
CA PRO A 95 10.94 3.91 -0.42
C PRO A 95 11.58 4.13 -1.79
N SER A 96 10.85 4.80 -2.67
CA SER A 96 11.38 5.23 -3.96
C SER A 96 12.59 6.15 -3.77
N GLU A 97 13.63 5.96 -4.58
CA GLU A 97 14.80 6.82 -4.63
C GLU A 97 14.46 8.27 -5.07
N LYS A 98 13.35 8.44 -5.79
CA LYS A 98 12.87 9.75 -6.23
C LYS A 98 12.28 10.60 -5.10
N THR A 99 11.81 9.96 -4.02
CA THR A 99 11.05 10.64 -2.95
C THR A 99 11.39 10.11 -1.56
N PRO A 100 12.67 9.99 -1.21
CA PRO A 100 13.08 9.32 0.02
C PRO A 100 12.80 10.12 1.29
N LEU A 101 12.88 11.45 1.22
CA LEU A 101 12.82 12.32 2.40
C LEU A 101 11.50 12.21 3.17
N THR A 102 10.39 12.05 2.47
CA THR A 102 9.07 11.88 3.09
C THR A 102 9.00 10.62 3.95
N ALA A 103 9.51 9.51 3.43
CA ALA A 103 9.55 8.25 4.17
C ALA A 103 10.47 8.32 5.40
N ILE A 104 11.64 8.97 5.25
CA ILE A 104 12.58 9.19 6.36
C ILE A 104 11.90 10.00 7.47
N LYS A 105 11.32 11.15 7.13
CA LYS A 105 10.65 12.01 8.09
C LYS A 105 9.47 11.32 8.76
N PHE A 106 8.71 10.53 8.03
CA PHE A 106 7.62 9.75 8.63
C PHE A 106 8.14 8.68 9.59
N THR A 107 9.23 8.01 9.25
CA THR A 107 9.91 7.05 10.14
C THR A 107 10.38 7.73 11.43
N GLU A 108 11.02 8.91 11.34
CA GLU A 108 11.45 9.69 12.50
C GLU A 108 10.26 10.05 13.40
N LEU A 109 9.16 10.55 12.83
CA LEU A 109 7.93 10.87 13.58
C LEU A 109 7.34 9.66 14.29
N LEU A 110 7.38 8.48 13.68
CA LEU A 110 6.91 7.25 14.32
C LEU A 110 7.80 6.86 15.52
N TYR A 111 9.11 7.04 15.42
CA TYR A 111 10.02 6.83 16.54
C TYR A 111 9.79 7.84 17.67
N GLU A 112 9.60 9.11 17.32
CA GLU A 112 9.24 10.16 18.29
C GLU A 112 7.91 9.87 19.00
N ALA A 113 6.98 9.22 18.29
CA ALA A 113 5.70 8.76 18.84
C ALA A 113 5.82 7.48 19.71
N GLY A 114 7.02 6.91 19.84
CA GLY A 114 7.29 5.76 20.70
C GLY A 114 7.36 4.40 19.98
N LEU A 115 7.37 4.39 18.62
CA LEU A 115 7.60 3.13 17.90
C LEU A 115 9.00 2.59 18.21
N PRO A 116 9.13 1.33 18.69
CA PRO A 116 10.44 0.73 18.91
C PRO A 116 11.26 0.65 17.60
N HIS A 117 12.55 1.02 17.66
CA HIS A 117 13.41 1.08 16.48
C HIS A 117 13.53 -0.25 15.72
N TYR A 118 13.40 -1.38 16.40
CA TYR A 118 13.44 -2.70 15.76
C TYR A 118 12.17 -3.03 14.96
N MET A 119 11.08 -2.26 15.12
CA MET A 119 9.82 -2.48 14.40
C MET A 119 9.82 -1.91 12.99
N LEU A 120 10.66 -0.93 12.70
CA LEU A 120 10.73 -0.31 11.37
C LEU A 120 12.17 0.03 11.02
N SER A 121 12.63 -0.41 9.86
CA SER A 121 13.93 -0.04 9.30
C SER A 121 13.73 0.53 7.91
N THR A 122 14.12 1.79 7.70
CA THR A 122 14.05 2.43 6.38
C THR A 122 15.40 2.31 5.68
N LEU A 123 15.40 1.65 4.50
CA LEU A 123 16.60 1.37 3.74
C LEU A 123 16.60 2.15 2.42
N LEU A 124 17.63 2.95 2.20
CA LEU A 124 17.83 3.73 0.98
C LEU A 124 18.99 3.15 0.15
N GLY A 125 18.89 3.28 -1.15
CA GLY A 125 19.92 2.90 -2.10
C GLY A 125 19.36 2.35 -3.41
N PRO A 126 20.25 2.01 -4.37
CA PRO A 126 19.84 1.56 -5.70
C PRO A 126 18.89 0.35 -5.64
N THR A 127 17.73 0.49 -6.27
CA THR A 127 16.69 -0.53 -6.22
C THR A 127 17.16 -1.88 -6.75
N ASN A 128 17.96 -1.89 -7.81
CA ASN A 128 18.51 -3.10 -8.42
C ASN A 128 19.49 -3.85 -7.51
N GLU A 129 20.14 -3.16 -6.56
CA GLU A 129 21.10 -3.77 -5.64
C GLU A 129 20.45 -4.25 -4.35
N ILE A 130 19.39 -3.55 -3.91
CA ILE A 130 18.79 -3.77 -2.59
C ILE A 130 17.53 -4.64 -2.67
N ALA A 131 16.65 -4.39 -3.65
CA ALA A 131 15.31 -4.99 -3.64
C ALA A 131 15.33 -6.51 -3.85
N GLU A 132 16.11 -6.99 -4.80
CA GLU A 132 16.11 -8.42 -5.13
C GLU A 132 16.71 -9.29 -4.01
N PRO A 133 17.85 -8.94 -3.37
CA PRO A 133 18.33 -9.65 -2.19
C PRO A 133 17.31 -9.70 -1.06
N LEU A 134 16.61 -8.59 -0.78
CA LEU A 134 15.58 -8.54 0.26
C LEU A 134 14.36 -9.41 -0.08
N VAL A 135 13.91 -9.39 -1.34
CA VAL A 135 12.80 -10.24 -1.79
C VAL A 135 13.15 -11.73 -1.64
N LYS A 136 14.41 -12.10 -1.86
CA LYS A 136 14.89 -13.48 -1.71
C LYS A 136 15.16 -13.91 -0.27
N ASP A 137 15.39 -12.97 0.64
CA ASP A 137 15.79 -13.26 2.02
C ASP A 137 14.76 -14.15 2.72
N PRO A 138 15.16 -15.32 3.26
CA PRO A 138 14.23 -16.27 3.86
C PRO A 138 13.51 -15.75 5.10
N ARG A 139 14.03 -14.71 5.76
CA ARG A 139 13.40 -14.07 6.92
C ARG A 139 12.18 -13.23 6.54
N VAL A 140 12.11 -12.75 5.29
CA VAL A 140 10.95 -12.01 4.77
C VAL A 140 9.84 -13.00 4.45
N GLU A 141 8.70 -12.86 5.11
CA GLU A 141 7.53 -13.71 4.90
C GLU A 141 6.49 -13.08 3.97
N ILE A 142 6.47 -11.74 3.91
CA ILE A 142 5.55 -10.99 3.04
C ILE A 142 6.27 -9.86 2.32
N VAL A 143 5.98 -9.70 1.04
CA VAL A 143 6.44 -8.58 0.22
C VAL A 143 5.22 -7.75 -0.20
N SER A 144 5.16 -6.49 0.22
CA SER A 144 4.17 -5.53 -0.21
C SER A 144 4.81 -4.51 -1.15
N PHE A 145 4.43 -4.54 -2.41
CA PHE A 145 4.99 -3.71 -3.48
C PHE A 145 3.93 -2.87 -4.16
N THR A 146 4.25 -1.60 -4.42
CA THR A 146 3.50 -0.76 -5.35
C THR A 146 4.46 -0.17 -6.38
N GLY A 147 4.11 -0.30 -7.66
CA GLY A 147 4.93 0.20 -8.78
C GLY A 147 4.52 -0.36 -10.13
N SER A 148 5.48 -0.48 -11.05
CA SER A 148 5.18 -0.93 -12.41
C SER A 148 4.84 -2.42 -12.49
N VAL A 149 3.99 -2.78 -13.45
CA VAL A 149 3.58 -4.16 -13.75
C VAL A 149 4.80 -5.06 -14.01
N ALA A 150 5.78 -4.57 -14.75
CA ALA A 150 6.98 -5.34 -15.08
C ALA A 150 7.78 -5.73 -13.83
N VAL A 151 7.97 -4.77 -12.91
CA VAL A 151 8.66 -5.02 -11.63
C VAL A 151 7.81 -5.92 -10.73
N GLY A 152 6.51 -5.72 -10.66
CA GLY A 152 5.60 -6.59 -9.88
C GLY A 152 5.66 -8.05 -10.33
N LYS A 153 5.64 -8.31 -11.63
CA LYS A 153 5.81 -9.66 -12.19
C LYS A 153 7.15 -10.29 -11.79
N ARG A 154 8.24 -9.50 -11.84
CA ARG A 154 9.56 -9.95 -11.39
C ARG A 154 9.57 -10.28 -9.90
N ILE A 155 8.98 -9.45 -9.07
CA ILE A 155 8.85 -9.69 -7.62
C ILE A 155 8.07 -10.97 -7.37
N ALA A 156 6.93 -11.19 -8.04
CA ALA A 156 6.12 -12.39 -7.87
C ALA A 156 6.92 -13.68 -8.16
N VAL A 157 7.71 -13.68 -9.23
CA VAL A 157 8.58 -14.82 -9.57
C VAL A 157 9.71 -14.98 -8.55
N THR A 158 10.34 -13.88 -8.12
CA THR A 158 11.51 -13.88 -7.23
C THR A 158 11.14 -14.24 -5.79
N ALA A 159 9.95 -13.86 -5.34
CA ALA A 159 9.44 -14.12 -3.98
C ALA A 159 9.20 -15.61 -3.71
N GLY A 160 8.97 -16.40 -4.74
CA GLY A 160 8.72 -17.84 -4.59
C GLY A 160 7.46 -18.11 -3.77
N TYR A 161 7.59 -18.78 -2.63
CA TYR A 161 6.46 -19.21 -1.79
C TYR A 161 6.01 -18.17 -0.74
N LYS A 162 6.58 -16.99 -0.77
CA LYS A 162 6.22 -15.89 0.16
C LYS A 162 4.85 -15.31 -0.17
N LYS A 163 4.21 -14.69 0.82
CA LYS A 163 3.03 -13.86 0.57
C LYS A 163 3.44 -12.62 -0.22
N VAL A 164 2.65 -12.26 -1.24
CA VAL A 164 2.92 -11.10 -2.09
C VAL A 164 1.66 -10.27 -2.21
N ILE A 165 1.75 -8.97 -1.91
CA ILE A 165 0.72 -7.97 -2.15
C ILE A 165 1.27 -7.02 -3.21
N LEU A 166 0.59 -6.96 -4.35
CA LEU A 166 1.02 -6.17 -5.52
C LEU A 166 -0.05 -5.15 -5.88
N GLU A 167 0.32 -3.87 -5.78
CA GLU A 167 -0.41 -2.74 -6.30
C GLU A 167 0.34 -2.21 -7.52
N LEU A 168 -0.25 -2.37 -8.70
CA LEU A 168 0.47 -2.15 -9.95
C LEU A 168 -0.13 -0.97 -10.75
N GLY A 169 0.04 -0.96 -12.06
CA GLY A 169 -0.56 0.04 -12.92
C GLY A 169 -2.02 -0.27 -13.22
N GLY A 170 -2.73 0.72 -13.76
CA GLY A 170 -4.11 0.62 -14.19
C GLY A 170 -4.29 1.02 -15.64
N ASN A 171 -5.53 0.92 -16.12
CA ASN A 171 -6.01 1.39 -17.41
C ASN A 171 -7.50 1.74 -17.28
N ASP A 172 -7.78 2.72 -16.45
CA ASP A 172 -9.09 2.98 -15.85
C ASP A 172 -9.98 3.77 -16.84
N PRO A 173 -11.22 3.33 -17.10
CA PRO A 173 -12.14 4.01 -17.96
C PRO A 173 -13.08 4.94 -17.21
N ILE A 174 -13.42 6.08 -17.85
CA ILE A 174 -14.69 6.77 -17.60
C ILE A 174 -15.69 6.35 -18.68
N ILE A 175 -16.91 6.06 -18.28
CA ILE A 175 -18.01 5.70 -19.19
C ILE A 175 -19.04 6.82 -19.12
N ILE A 176 -19.28 7.50 -20.23
CA ILE A 176 -20.29 8.54 -20.36
C ILE A 176 -21.52 7.93 -21.01
N LEU A 177 -22.65 8.01 -20.33
CA LEU A 177 -23.93 7.53 -20.86
C LEU A 177 -24.61 8.62 -21.70
N GLU A 178 -25.63 8.24 -22.49
CA GLU A 178 -26.34 9.16 -23.39
C GLU A 178 -27.06 10.30 -22.65
N ASP A 179 -27.48 10.07 -21.44
CA ASP A 179 -28.20 11.01 -20.56
C ASP A 179 -27.29 11.72 -19.55
N ALA A 180 -25.95 11.61 -19.70
CA ALA A 180 -25.01 12.22 -18.80
C ALA A 180 -24.99 13.75 -18.92
N ASP A 181 -24.76 14.46 -17.81
CA ASP A 181 -24.38 15.87 -17.82
C ASP A 181 -22.96 16.01 -18.39
N LEU A 182 -22.86 16.42 -19.64
CA LEU A 182 -21.59 16.55 -20.35
C LEU A 182 -20.64 17.55 -19.71
N LYS A 183 -21.16 18.62 -19.09
CA LYS A 183 -20.31 19.61 -18.42
C LYS A 183 -19.64 18.98 -17.21
N LEU A 184 -20.40 18.28 -16.39
CA LEU A 184 -19.87 17.54 -15.24
C LEU A 184 -18.91 16.43 -15.68
N ALA A 185 -19.24 15.70 -16.74
CA ALA A 185 -18.39 14.63 -17.28
C ALA A 185 -17.01 15.16 -17.73
N ILE A 186 -16.98 16.33 -18.39
CA ILE A 186 -15.73 16.99 -18.79
C ILE A 186 -14.94 17.44 -17.57
N GLU A 187 -15.56 18.09 -16.59
CA GLU A 187 -14.88 18.55 -15.38
C GLU A 187 -14.24 17.39 -14.62
N VAL A 188 -15.00 16.32 -14.35
CA VAL A 188 -14.52 15.11 -13.67
C VAL A 188 -13.43 14.41 -14.48
N GLY A 189 -13.63 14.27 -15.79
CA GLY A 189 -12.67 13.64 -16.69
C GLY A 189 -11.32 14.35 -16.73
N ILE A 190 -11.33 15.68 -16.81
CA ILE A 190 -10.11 16.49 -16.78
C ILE A 190 -9.43 16.40 -15.41
N GLU A 191 -10.19 16.58 -14.34
CA GLU A 191 -9.61 16.50 -12.99
C GLU A 191 -8.92 15.17 -12.74
N ASP A 192 -9.55 14.04 -13.07
CA ASP A 192 -9.00 12.73 -12.81
C ASP A 192 -7.84 12.35 -13.74
N ALA A 193 -7.93 12.71 -15.04
CA ALA A 193 -6.86 12.44 -16.01
C ALA A 193 -5.56 13.20 -15.69
N PHE A 194 -5.66 14.41 -15.14
CA PHE A 194 -4.50 15.29 -14.92
C PHE A 194 -4.10 15.44 -13.44
N ARG A 195 -4.86 14.88 -12.52
CA ARG A 195 -4.51 14.89 -11.11
C ARG A 195 -3.12 14.32 -10.89
N ASN A 196 -2.31 14.98 -10.06
CA ASN A 196 -0.91 14.60 -9.79
C ASN A 196 -0.08 14.42 -11.08
N ALA A 197 -0.34 15.25 -12.12
CA ALA A 197 0.26 15.15 -13.45
C ALA A 197 0.06 13.77 -14.13
N GLY A 198 -1.08 13.12 -13.88
CA GLY A 198 -1.42 11.79 -14.39
C GLY A 198 -0.66 10.64 -13.72
N GLN A 199 0.07 10.91 -12.65
CA GLN A 199 0.87 9.89 -11.95
C GLN A 199 0.05 9.13 -10.89
N VAL A 200 -1.12 8.66 -11.26
CA VAL A 200 -2.06 7.94 -10.40
C VAL A 200 -2.38 6.59 -11.02
N CYS A 201 -2.25 5.52 -10.24
CA CYS A 201 -2.52 4.16 -10.75
C CYS A 201 -3.97 3.94 -11.17
N GLY A 202 -4.95 4.57 -10.48
CA GLY A 202 -6.37 4.59 -10.83
C GLY A 202 -6.79 5.84 -11.61
N GLY A 203 -5.83 6.57 -12.21
CA GLY A 203 -6.14 7.76 -13.02
C GLY A 203 -6.78 7.40 -14.36
N LEU A 204 -7.68 8.26 -14.82
CA LEU A 204 -8.40 8.10 -16.06
C LEU A 204 -7.44 7.99 -17.26
N THR A 205 -7.53 6.89 -18.01
CA THR A 205 -6.72 6.64 -19.20
C THR A 205 -7.56 6.30 -20.42
N ARG A 206 -8.85 6.01 -20.26
CA ARG A 206 -9.77 5.69 -21.34
C ARG A 206 -11.10 6.42 -21.18
N LEU A 207 -11.56 7.00 -22.26
CA LEU A 207 -12.86 7.63 -22.34
C LEU A 207 -13.76 6.82 -23.28
N LEU A 208 -14.85 6.29 -22.76
CA LEU A 208 -15.86 5.55 -23.50
C LEU A 208 -17.11 6.41 -23.61
N VAL A 209 -17.47 6.75 -24.82
CA VAL A 209 -18.61 7.63 -25.15
C VAL A 209 -19.53 6.95 -26.15
N PRO A 210 -20.83 7.25 -26.17
CA PRO A 210 -21.75 6.87 -27.25
C PRO A 210 -21.31 7.48 -28.61
N GLU A 211 -21.65 6.81 -29.71
CA GLU A 211 -21.26 7.25 -31.07
C GLU A 211 -21.82 8.62 -31.45
N ASN A 212 -22.91 9.06 -30.86
CA ASN A 212 -23.59 10.32 -31.09
C ASN A 212 -23.04 11.51 -30.28
N LEU A 213 -22.04 11.29 -29.40
CA LEU A 213 -21.32 12.30 -28.61
C LEU A 213 -19.90 12.48 -29.11
#